data_5edfea3b3fec3cc3e51fe306344d21b0
#
_entry.id   5edfea3b3fec3cc3e51fe306344d21b0
#
_cell.length_a   1.000
_cell.length_b   1.000
_cell.length_c   1.000
_cell.angle_alpha   90.00
_cell.angle_beta   90.00
_cell.angle_gamma   90.00
#
_symmetry.space_group_name_H-M   'P 1'
#
loop_
_entity.id
_entity.type
_entity.pdbx_description
1 polymer ?
#
loop_
_entity_poly.entity_id
_entity_poly.type
_entity_poly.pdbx_seq_one_letter_code
_entity_poly.pdbx_strand_id
1 'polypeptide(L)'
;MKENIFDLTKEELKAIADNLQEKIEFGLKKDGTEILCIPTYINPKDEMEDCRALALDWGGTNFRAAIVELGKGKEPVIIETKKKLLSAEKAVGFSQNDLLEEMATLIAGLENLDNQVTKIGYCFSYPAECLPGGDAKLLRWTKGFEINEMVGSLVGKSLMDYLNNHPSIPTTFTDVKVINDTVACLFAGLSDVGKDAYIGLIVGTGTNMAGLMPMNKIDKLNNKGRGSIPVNLESGNFNPPYLTVYDGLVDAMSNNKGSQRFEKAISGGYLGEIFKTVFIEQKIKYNFDGEALSDVLNNPQGKPEDHVNVANWLFTRSANLVAASLAGLIQVMLAQAPEIKTVCLAADGSVFWKSSPTYNQQVAAQLKALLPVDVVVTFADEAKMAEANLIGTAIAAVS
;
A
#
# COMPACT_ATOMS: atom_id res chain seq x y z
N MET A 1 14.32 23.41 20.95
CA MET A 1 12.95 23.43 21.50
C MET A 1 12.94 22.69 22.84
N LYS A 2 12.28 23.21 23.85
CA LYS A 2 12.27 22.61 25.21
C LYS A 2 11.11 21.62 25.44
N GLU A 3 10.09 21.62 24.60
CA GLU A 3 8.90 20.79 24.73
C GLU A 3 8.57 20.08 23.42
N ASN A 4 8.09 18.84 23.52
CA ASN A 4 7.66 18.05 22.38
C ASN A 4 6.26 18.48 21.93
N ILE A 5 6.19 19.32 20.91
CA ILE A 5 4.93 19.83 20.34
C ILE A 5 4.24 18.80 19.42
N PHE A 6 4.88 17.66 19.16
CA PHE A 6 4.36 16.57 18.34
C PHE A 6 3.80 15.41 19.18
N ASP A 7 3.85 15.56 20.53
CA ASP A 7 3.31 14.52 21.41
C ASP A 7 1.78 14.46 21.32
N LEU A 8 1.25 13.26 21.40
CA LEU A 8 -0.19 12.98 21.38
C LEU A 8 -0.56 12.16 22.61
N THR A 9 -1.53 12.63 23.35
CA THR A 9 -2.08 11.91 24.50
C THR A 9 -2.84 10.66 24.04
N LYS A 10 -3.06 9.74 24.97
CA LYS A 10 -3.84 8.52 24.69
C LYS A 10 -5.28 8.87 24.26
N GLU A 11 -5.86 9.88 24.85
CA GLU A 11 -7.20 10.40 24.56
C GLU A 11 -7.27 10.94 23.12
N GLU A 12 -6.26 11.70 22.70
CA GLU A 12 -6.15 12.21 21.32
C GLU A 12 -5.96 11.09 20.31
N LEU A 13 -5.11 10.10 20.59
CA LEU A 13 -4.92 8.94 19.74
C LEU A 13 -6.22 8.12 19.60
N LYS A 14 -6.97 7.97 20.69
CA LYS A 14 -8.29 7.34 20.63
C LYS A 14 -9.27 8.14 19.77
N ALA A 15 -9.31 9.45 19.93
CA ALA A 15 -10.17 10.32 19.12
C ALA A 15 -9.79 10.27 17.62
N ILE A 16 -8.51 10.11 17.28
CA ILE A 16 -8.04 9.89 15.90
C ILE A 16 -8.57 8.56 15.38
N ALA A 17 -8.47 7.48 16.17
CA ALA A 17 -8.96 6.15 15.79
C ALA A 17 -10.49 6.17 15.56
N ASP A 18 -11.25 6.73 16.48
CA ASP A 18 -12.71 6.84 16.41
C ASP A 18 -13.13 7.68 15.17
N ASN A 19 -12.40 8.77 14.88
CA ASN A 19 -12.67 9.62 13.72
C ASN A 19 -12.39 8.88 12.39
N LEU A 20 -11.31 8.11 12.32
CA LEU A 20 -11.05 7.30 11.11
C LEU A 20 -12.07 6.17 10.95
N GLN A 21 -12.48 5.51 12.04
CA GLN A 21 -13.57 4.53 12.02
C GLN A 21 -14.82 5.11 11.35
N GLU A 22 -15.31 6.26 11.81
CA GLU A 22 -16.49 6.92 11.24
C GLU A 22 -16.33 7.21 9.74
N LYS A 23 -15.15 7.67 9.32
CA LYS A 23 -14.86 7.98 7.93
C LYS A 23 -14.78 6.72 7.05
N ILE A 24 -14.24 5.62 7.55
CA ILE A 24 -14.25 4.32 6.84
C ILE A 24 -15.69 3.83 6.71
N GLU A 25 -16.47 3.83 7.79
CA GLU A 25 -17.87 3.41 7.75
C GLU A 25 -18.70 4.23 6.75
N PHE A 26 -18.39 5.53 6.62
CA PHE A 26 -19.00 6.39 5.63
C PHE A 26 -18.55 6.07 4.20
N GLY A 27 -17.26 5.79 4.00
CA GLY A 27 -16.68 5.40 2.71
C GLY A 27 -17.16 4.03 2.21
N LEU A 28 -17.55 3.13 3.11
CA LEU A 28 -18.16 1.84 2.75
C LEU A 28 -19.62 2.00 2.28
N LYS A 29 -20.27 3.12 2.60
CA LYS A 29 -21.68 3.37 2.22
C LYS A 29 -21.82 4.06 0.86
N LYS A 30 -20.89 4.94 0.51
CA LYS A 30 -20.98 5.72 -0.74
C LYS A 30 -19.61 6.17 -1.26
N ASP A 31 -19.55 6.51 -2.54
CA ASP A 31 -18.36 7.06 -3.19
C ASP A 31 -18.20 8.57 -2.94
N GLY A 32 -17.02 9.08 -3.26
CA GLY A 32 -16.71 10.52 -3.16
C GLY A 32 -16.50 11.02 -1.73
N THR A 33 -16.18 10.14 -0.80
CA THR A 33 -15.86 10.44 0.60
C THR A 33 -14.36 10.64 0.78
N GLU A 34 -13.94 11.16 1.96
CA GLU A 34 -12.54 11.37 2.28
C GLU A 34 -11.73 10.06 2.24
N ILE A 35 -12.27 9.01 2.84
CA ILE A 35 -11.72 7.65 2.75
C ILE A 35 -12.50 6.90 1.67
N LEU A 36 -11.84 6.62 0.54
CA LEU A 36 -12.52 6.15 -0.65
C LEU A 36 -13.07 4.73 -0.51
N CYS A 37 -12.45 3.87 0.29
CA CYS A 37 -12.84 2.46 0.51
C CYS A 37 -13.12 1.71 -0.80
N ILE A 38 -12.18 1.67 -1.72
CA ILE A 38 -12.32 1.10 -3.07
C ILE A 38 -12.36 -0.43 -2.99
N PRO A 39 -13.47 -1.10 -3.35
CA PRO A 39 -13.54 -2.56 -3.38
C PRO A 39 -12.72 -3.12 -4.55
N THR A 40 -12.02 -4.23 -4.35
CA THR A 40 -11.21 -4.85 -5.41
C THR A 40 -11.97 -5.85 -6.27
N TYR A 41 -13.15 -6.30 -5.84
CA TYR A 41 -13.95 -7.35 -6.46
C TYR A 41 -13.24 -8.70 -6.64
N ILE A 42 -12.13 -8.92 -5.92
CA ILE A 42 -11.39 -10.18 -5.90
C ILE A 42 -11.65 -10.84 -4.54
N ASN A 43 -12.25 -12.01 -4.55
CA ASN A 43 -12.53 -12.78 -3.35
C ASN A 43 -11.41 -13.82 -3.16
N PRO A 44 -10.54 -13.69 -2.14
CA PRO A 44 -9.52 -14.69 -1.88
C PRO A 44 -10.15 -16.07 -1.70
N LYS A 45 -9.52 -17.10 -2.27
CA LYS A 45 -9.93 -18.49 -2.05
C LYS A 45 -9.43 -18.97 -0.70
N ASP A 46 -10.26 -19.76 -0.02
CA ASP A 46 -9.89 -20.38 1.26
C ASP A 46 -8.72 -21.38 1.09
N GLU A 47 -8.64 -22.03 -0.07
CA GLU A 47 -7.57 -22.97 -0.42
C GLU A 47 -7.06 -22.68 -1.83
N MET A 48 -5.73 -22.56 -1.97
CA MET A 48 -5.06 -22.43 -3.26
C MET A 48 -4.74 -23.83 -3.79
N GLU A 49 -5.03 -24.06 -5.08
CA GLU A 49 -4.55 -25.25 -5.79
C GLU A 49 -3.07 -25.09 -6.17
N ASP A 50 -2.36 -26.22 -6.35
CA ASP A 50 -0.98 -26.22 -6.85
C ASP A 50 -0.99 -25.64 -8.28
N CYS A 51 -0.38 -24.49 -8.48
CA CYS A 51 -0.35 -23.79 -9.77
C CYS A 51 0.80 -22.77 -9.83
N ARG A 52 1.01 -22.22 -11.02
CA ARG A 52 1.92 -21.09 -11.26
C ARG A 52 1.14 -19.90 -11.81
N ALA A 53 1.56 -18.70 -11.43
CA ALA A 53 1.01 -17.46 -11.94
C ALA A 53 2.14 -16.52 -12.39
N LEU A 54 1.86 -15.70 -13.40
CA LEU A 54 2.68 -14.57 -13.76
C LEU A 54 2.28 -13.39 -12.86
N ALA A 55 3.20 -12.96 -12.04
CA ALA A 55 3.05 -11.78 -11.19
C ALA A 55 3.81 -10.60 -11.80
N LEU A 56 3.11 -9.49 -11.96
CA LEU A 56 3.64 -8.24 -12.49
C LEU A 56 3.53 -7.14 -11.45
N ASP A 57 4.55 -6.31 -11.33
CA ASP A 57 4.54 -5.15 -10.43
C ASP A 57 5.08 -3.91 -11.14
N TRP A 58 4.23 -2.90 -11.22
CA TRP A 58 4.57 -1.60 -11.76
C TRP A 58 4.09 -0.46 -10.88
N GLY A 59 4.99 0.01 -10.02
CA GLY A 59 4.68 1.09 -9.05
C GLY A 59 5.34 2.43 -9.33
N GLY A 60 6.18 2.51 -10.34
CA GLY A 60 6.96 3.70 -10.71
C GLY A 60 7.76 3.43 -11.96
N THR A 61 9.05 3.80 -11.98
CA THR A 61 9.94 3.59 -13.12
C THR A 61 10.32 2.12 -13.33
N ASN A 62 10.29 1.32 -12.27
CA ASN A 62 10.64 -0.11 -12.32
C ASN A 62 9.40 -0.95 -12.66
N PHE A 63 9.55 -1.83 -13.64
CA PHE A 63 8.63 -2.92 -13.93
C PHE A 63 9.29 -4.25 -13.56
N ARG A 64 8.58 -5.08 -12.80
CA ARG A 64 9.02 -6.41 -12.40
C ARG A 64 8.05 -7.45 -12.94
N ALA A 65 8.59 -8.57 -13.40
CA ALA A 65 7.82 -9.75 -13.78
C ALA A 65 8.41 -10.98 -13.10
N ALA A 66 7.55 -11.83 -12.53
CA ALA A 66 7.97 -13.03 -11.83
C ALA A 66 7.03 -14.21 -12.11
N ILE A 67 7.60 -15.43 -12.12
CA ILE A 67 6.83 -16.65 -12.03
C ILE A 67 6.78 -17.06 -10.57
N VAL A 68 5.57 -17.19 -10.03
CA VAL A 68 5.34 -17.57 -8.64
C VAL A 68 4.60 -18.90 -8.59
N GLU A 69 5.14 -19.84 -7.84
CA GLU A 69 4.51 -21.12 -7.53
C GLU A 69 3.66 -20.96 -6.26
N LEU A 70 2.41 -21.41 -6.35
CA LEU A 70 1.42 -21.41 -5.29
C LEU A 70 0.98 -22.83 -5.04
N GLY A 71 0.55 -23.14 -3.81
CA GLY A 71 0.04 -24.48 -3.51
C GLY A 71 -0.66 -24.57 -2.18
N LYS A 72 -1.49 -25.60 -2.05
CA LYS A 72 -2.26 -25.86 -0.84
C LYS A 72 -1.36 -26.10 0.37
N GLY A 73 -1.49 -25.24 1.39
CA GLY A 73 -0.71 -25.33 2.62
C GLY A 73 0.80 -25.13 2.44
N LYS A 74 1.23 -24.56 1.31
CA LYS A 74 2.61 -24.23 1.04
C LYS A 74 2.81 -22.72 1.01
N GLU A 75 3.98 -22.27 1.42
CA GLU A 75 4.39 -20.88 1.22
C GLU A 75 4.55 -20.60 -0.27
N PRO A 76 4.09 -19.44 -0.77
CA PRO A 76 4.36 -19.01 -2.13
C PRO A 76 5.87 -18.90 -2.41
N VAL A 77 6.31 -19.38 -3.58
CA VAL A 77 7.73 -19.36 -3.96
C VAL A 77 7.90 -18.60 -5.28
N ILE A 78 8.72 -17.56 -5.26
CA ILE A 78 9.16 -16.90 -6.49
C ILE A 78 10.22 -17.78 -7.15
N ILE A 79 9.86 -18.40 -8.29
CA ILE A 79 10.77 -19.27 -9.05
C ILE A 79 11.78 -18.46 -9.85
N GLU A 80 11.30 -17.37 -10.46
CA GLU A 80 12.09 -16.48 -11.29
C GLU A 80 11.55 -15.07 -11.23
N THR A 81 12.45 -14.09 -11.29
CA THR A 81 12.07 -12.69 -11.41
C THR A 81 12.99 -11.96 -12.37
N LYS A 82 12.41 -11.04 -13.14
CA LYS A 82 13.14 -10.08 -13.98
C LYS A 82 12.61 -8.68 -13.72
N LYS A 83 13.48 -7.68 -13.88
CA LYS A 83 13.14 -6.27 -13.71
C LYS A 83 13.75 -5.42 -14.81
N LYS A 84 13.06 -4.34 -15.16
CA LYS A 84 13.49 -3.36 -16.14
C LYS A 84 13.02 -1.97 -15.73
N LEU A 85 13.81 -0.95 -16.04
CA LEU A 85 13.34 0.44 -16.06
C LEU A 85 12.58 0.66 -17.37
N LEU A 86 11.32 1.09 -17.28
CA LEU A 86 10.52 1.39 -18.45
C LEU A 86 10.91 2.76 -19.03
N SER A 87 10.94 2.85 -20.37
CA SER A 87 11.38 4.05 -21.08
C SER A 87 10.33 5.15 -21.15
N ALA A 88 9.08 4.85 -20.79
CA ALA A 88 7.92 5.74 -20.92
C ALA A 88 8.05 7.11 -20.21
N GLU A 89 8.96 7.21 -19.22
CA GLU A 89 9.16 8.44 -18.44
C GLU A 89 9.84 9.58 -19.22
N LYS A 90 10.46 9.29 -20.37
CA LYS A 90 11.36 10.24 -21.05
C LYS A 90 11.15 10.40 -22.55
N ALA A 91 10.25 9.65 -23.16
CA ALA A 91 10.11 9.64 -24.61
C ALA A 91 8.90 10.46 -25.08
N VAL A 92 9.16 11.59 -25.72
CA VAL A 92 8.15 12.30 -26.51
C VAL A 92 7.64 11.35 -27.61
N GLY A 93 6.33 11.07 -27.62
CA GLY A 93 5.71 10.15 -28.57
C GLY A 93 5.71 8.68 -28.20
N PHE A 94 6.07 8.33 -26.96
CA PHE A 94 5.95 6.98 -26.44
C PHE A 94 4.49 6.55 -26.34
N SER A 95 4.14 5.47 -27.05
CA SER A 95 2.76 5.00 -27.19
C SER A 95 2.42 3.88 -26.22
N GLN A 96 1.13 3.53 -26.12
CA GLN A 96 0.69 2.31 -25.42
C GLN A 96 1.36 1.06 -25.99
N ASN A 97 1.51 0.96 -27.30
CA ASN A 97 2.16 -0.20 -27.91
C ASN A 97 3.64 -0.30 -27.53
N ASP A 98 4.35 0.83 -27.46
CA ASP A 98 5.76 0.83 -27.03
C ASP A 98 5.90 0.33 -25.59
N LEU A 99 4.99 0.76 -24.71
CA LEU A 99 4.95 0.29 -23.32
C LEU A 99 4.68 -1.21 -23.24
N LEU A 100 3.65 -1.69 -23.95
CA LEU A 100 3.27 -3.10 -23.94
C LEU A 100 4.37 -4.00 -24.54
N GLU A 101 5.07 -3.51 -25.58
CA GLU A 101 6.22 -4.20 -26.16
C GLU A 101 7.39 -4.30 -25.18
N GLU A 102 7.69 -3.22 -24.43
CA GLU A 102 8.72 -3.29 -23.41
C GLU A 102 8.39 -4.28 -22.29
N MET A 103 7.13 -4.34 -21.88
CA MET A 103 6.66 -5.32 -20.90
C MET A 103 6.70 -6.74 -21.45
N ALA A 104 6.20 -6.95 -22.67
CA ALA A 104 6.19 -8.24 -23.34
C ALA A 104 7.61 -8.80 -23.54
N THR A 105 8.55 -7.95 -23.93
CA THR A 105 9.97 -8.34 -24.07
C THR A 105 10.56 -8.85 -22.76
N LEU A 106 10.25 -8.17 -21.62
CA LEU A 106 10.73 -8.62 -20.31
C LEU A 106 10.10 -9.96 -19.92
N ILE A 107 8.78 -10.09 -20.12
CA ILE A 107 8.00 -11.28 -19.79
C ILE A 107 8.45 -12.49 -20.65
N ALA A 108 8.63 -12.29 -21.94
CA ALA A 108 9.14 -13.32 -22.85
C ALA A 108 10.55 -13.82 -22.48
N GLY A 109 11.31 -13.01 -21.78
CA GLY A 109 12.62 -13.39 -21.29
C GLY A 109 12.58 -14.33 -20.06
N LEU A 110 11.44 -14.59 -19.43
CA LEU A 110 11.33 -15.51 -18.30
C LEU A 110 11.49 -16.97 -18.81
N GLU A 111 12.45 -17.70 -18.24
CA GLU A 111 12.77 -19.08 -18.65
C GLU A 111 11.72 -20.08 -18.16
N ASN A 112 11.06 -19.77 -17.04
CA ASN A 112 10.02 -20.61 -16.43
C ASN A 112 8.59 -20.24 -16.88
N LEU A 113 8.44 -19.38 -17.88
CA LEU A 113 7.15 -19.08 -18.50
C LEU A 113 6.82 -20.18 -19.52
N ASP A 114 5.88 -21.03 -19.18
CA ASP A 114 5.41 -22.15 -20.00
C ASP A 114 3.87 -22.16 -20.11
N ASN A 115 3.32 -23.14 -20.83
CA ASN A 115 1.88 -23.28 -21.07
C ASN A 115 1.04 -23.60 -19.82
N GLN A 116 1.65 -23.83 -18.66
CA GLN A 116 0.96 -24.00 -17.38
C GLN A 116 0.69 -22.66 -16.69
N VAL A 117 1.40 -21.60 -17.08
CA VAL A 117 1.22 -20.25 -16.55
C VAL A 117 0.14 -19.53 -17.36
N THR A 118 -1.11 -19.64 -16.95
CA THR A 118 -2.27 -19.12 -17.71
C THR A 118 -2.97 -17.93 -17.04
N LYS A 119 -2.50 -17.50 -15.87
CA LYS A 119 -3.12 -16.41 -15.11
C LYS A 119 -2.12 -15.30 -14.82
N ILE A 120 -2.58 -14.07 -14.91
CA ILE A 120 -1.80 -12.87 -14.64
C ILE A 120 -2.34 -12.18 -13.40
N GLY A 121 -1.46 -11.88 -12.45
CA GLY A 121 -1.69 -10.83 -11.46
C GLY A 121 -0.88 -9.60 -11.85
N TYR A 122 -1.48 -8.43 -11.69
CA TYR A 122 -0.84 -7.17 -12.05
C TYR A 122 -0.99 -6.14 -10.93
N CYS A 123 0.08 -5.94 -10.16
CA CYS A 123 0.18 -4.83 -9.22
C CYS A 123 0.41 -3.53 -10.00
N PHE A 124 -0.60 -2.67 -9.98
CA PHE A 124 -0.63 -1.42 -10.74
C PHE A 124 -0.89 -0.24 -9.80
N SER A 125 0.17 0.48 -9.45
CA SER A 125 0.14 1.53 -8.42
C SER A 125 -0.09 2.92 -9.01
N TYR A 126 -1.09 3.05 -9.89
CA TYR A 126 -1.58 4.31 -10.43
C TYR A 126 -3.09 4.45 -10.16
N PRO A 127 -3.63 5.68 -10.14
CA PRO A 127 -5.06 5.90 -9.95
C PRO A 127 -5.91 5.16 -10.99
N ALA A 128 -6.64 4.14 -10.55
CA ALA A 128 -7.48 3.31 -11.38
C ALA A 128 -8.80 2.97 -10.68
N GLU A 129 -9.85 2.79 -11.46
CA GLU A 129 -11.16 2.30 -11.02
C GLU A 129 -11.16 0.78 -11.08
N CYS A 130 -11.30 0.11 -9.92
CA CYS A 130 -11.46 -1.34 -9.88
C CYS A 130 -12.82 -1.75 -10.43
N LEU A 131 -12.84 -2.80 -11.24
CA LEU A 131 -14.06 -3.26 -11.90
C LEU A 131 -14.46 -4.68 -11.46
N PRO A 132 -15.76 -5.01 -11.49
CA PRO A 132 -16.21 -6.39 -11.36
C PRO A 132 -15.48 -7.31 -12.35
N GLY A 133 -14.93 -8.42 -11.86
CA GLY A 133 -14.06 -9.30 -12.65
C GLY A 133 -12.57 -9.15 -12.34
N GLY A 134 -12.19 -8.10 -11.60
CA GLY A 134 -10.84 -7.93 -11.06
C GLY A 134 -9.86 -7.21 -12.00
N ASP A 135 -10.33 -6.60 -13.10
CA ASP A 135 -9.53 -5.67 -13.90
C ASP A 135 -9.68 -4.23 -13.36
N ALA A 136 -8.87 -3.31 -13.88
CA ALA A 136 -8.92 -1.90 -13.51
C ALA A 136 -8.86 -0.98 -14.73
N LYS A 137 -9.57 0.15 -14.62
CA LYS A 137 -9.62 1.20 -15.65
C LYS A 137 -8.74 2.37 -15.22
N LEU A 138 -7.73 2.71 -16.00
CA LEU A 138 -6.84 3.83 -15.69
C LEU A 138 -7.61 5.16 -15.71
N LEU A 139 -7.55 5.91 -14.61
CA LEU A 139 -8.22 7.22 -14.48
C LEU A 139 -7.32 8.37 -14.93
N ARG A 140 -6.06 8.34 -14.52
CA ARG A 140 -5.03 9.34 -14.87
C ARG A 140 -3.65 8.81 -14.58
N TRP A 141 -2.66 9.38 -15.22
CA TRP A 141 -1.26 9.14 -14.91
C TRP A 141 -0.78 9.98 -13.73
N THR A 142 0.24 9.48 -13.06
CA THR A 142 1.01 10.14 -12.00
C THR A 142 2.47 9.76 -12.14
N LYS A 143 3.35 10.23 -11.27
CA LYS A 143 4.76 9.79 -11.20
C LYS A 143 5.55 10.06 -12.50
N GLY A 144 5.19 11.10 -13.27
CA GLY A 144 5.92 11.49 -14.48
C GLY A 144 5.57 10.72 -15.77
N PHE A 145 4.64 9.76 -15.72
CA PHE A 145 4.13 9.08 -16.91
C PHE A 145 3.02 9.87 -17.59
N GLU A 146 2.98 9.82 -18.92
CA GLU A 146 1.98 10.50 -19.73
C GLU A 146 1.71 9.74 -21.05
N ILE A 147 0.93 8.66 -20.99
CA ILE A 147 0.46 7.91 -22.15
C ILE A 147 -1.06 8.10 -22.22
N ASN A 148 -1.47 9.20 -22.84
CA ASN A 148 -2.85 9.68 -22.77
C ASN A 148 -3.88 8.70 -23.37
N GLU A 149 -3.51 7.92 -24.38
CA GLU A 149 -4.36 6.92 -25.02
C GLU A 149 -4.75 5.75 -24.11
N MET A 150 -3.98 5.52 -23.01
CA MET A 150 -4.33 4.52 -22.00
C MET A 150 -5.36 5.00 -20.99
N VAL A 151 -5.56 6.31 -20.85
CA VAL A 151 -6.55 6.84 -19.91
C VAL A 151 -7.95 6.41 -20.34
N GLY A 152 -8.66 5.75 -19.42
CA GLY A 152 -9.97 5.16 -19.69
C GLY A 152 -9.94 3.73 -20.26
N SER A 153 -8.75 3.16 -20.53
CA SER A 153 -8.61 1.76 -20.97
C SER A 153 -8.55 0.78 -19.78
N LEU A 154 -8.83 -0.50 -20.06
CA LEU A 154 -8.68 -1.61 -19.14
C LEU A 154 -7.21 -2.03 -19.11
N VAL A 155 -6.56 -1.83 -17.98
CA VAL A 155 -5.10 -2.02 -17.85
C VAL A 155 -4.72 -3.49 -18.01
N GLY A 156 -5.43 -4.37 -17.30
CA GLY A 156 -5.16 -5.81 -17.34
C GLY A 156 -5.48 -6.43 -18.69
N LYS A 157 -6.68 -6.17 -19.22
CA LYS A 157 -7.10 -6.72 -20.51
C LYS A 157 -6.22 -6.25 -21.64
N SER A 158 -5.85 -4.97 -21.68
CA SER A 158 -4.97 -4.44 -22.74
C SER A 158 -3.63 -5.16 -22.76
N LEU A 159 -3.03 -5.41 -21.59
CA LEU A 159 -1.79 -6.17 -21.49
C LEU A 159 -1.98 -7.64 -21.87
N MET A 160 -3.00 -8.30 -21.33
CA MET A 160 -3.28 -9.72 -21.61
C MET A 160 -3.54 -9.96 -23.11
N ASP A 161 -4.32 -9.12 -23.75
CA ASP A 161 -4.59 -9.21 -25.19
C ASP A 161 -3.30 -9.02 -26.00
N TYR A 162 -2.45 -8.09 -25.62
CA TYR A 162 -1.16 -7.87 -26.27
C TYR A 162 -0.25 -9.10 -26.13
N LEU A 163 -0.10 -9.64 -24.93
CA LEU A 163 0.72 -10.82 -24.65
C LEU A 163 0.22 -12.05 -25.42
N ASN A 164 -1.09 -12.27 -25.48
CA ASN A 164 -1.68 -13.41 -26.18
C ASN A 164 -1.48 -13.35 -27.70
N ASN A 165 -1.22 -12.17 -28.27
CA ASN A 165 -0.90 -12.00 -29.69
C ASN A 165 0.60 -11.86 -29.95
N HIS A 166 1.45 -11.84 -28.93
CA HIS A 166 2.88 -11.62 -29.08
C HIS A 166 3.62 -12.94 -29.42
N PRO A 167 4.39 -12.97 -30.51
CA PRO A 167 4.97 -14.24 -31.05
C PRO A 167 5.98 -14.91 -30.11
N SER A 168 6.59 -14.16 -29.19
CA SER A 168 7.59 -14.68 -28.25
C SER A 168 6.99 -15.15 -26.92
N ILE A 169 5.67 -15.06 -26.72
CA ILE A 169 5.01 -15.55 -25.51
C ILE A 169 4.55 -17.00 -25.73
N PRO A 170 5.05 -17.97 -24.92
CA PRO A 170 4.83 -19.41 -25.17
C PRO A 170 3.51 -19.95 -24.60
N THR A 171 2.67 -19.10 -24.01
CA THR A 171 1.42 -19.46 -23.35
C THR A 171 0.26 -18.58 -23.80
N THR A 172 -0.96 -19.00 -23.48
CA THR A 172 -2.17 -18.17 -23.62
C THR A 172 -2.75 -17.87 -22.25
N PHE A 173 -2.80 -16.61 -21.89
CA PHE A 173 -3.38 -16.16 -20.65
C PHE A 173 -4.92 -16.13 -20.75
N THR A 174 -5.58 -16.66 -19.72
CA THR A 174 -7.04 -16.80 -19.68
C THR A 174 -7.71 -15.82 -18.71
N ASP A 175 -6.95 -15.26 -17.76
CA ASP A 175 -7.47 -14.34 -16.75
C ASP A 175 -6.37 -13.36 -16.31
N VAL A 176 -6.80 -12.16 -15.92
CA VAL A 176 -5.94 -11.13 -15.35
C VAL A 176 -6.63 -10.45 -14.17
N LYS A 177 -5.91 -10.28 -13.07
CA LYS A 177 -6.34 -9.51 -11.91
C LYS A 177 -5.41 -8.32 -11.71
N VAL A 178 -5.99 -7.14 -11.59
CA VAL A 178 -5.28 -5.88 -11.36
C VAL A 178 -5.57 -5.39 -9.96
N ILE A 179 -4.53 -5.17 -9.17
CA ILE A 179 -4.63 -4.71 -7.78
C ILE A 179 -3.63 -3.58 -7.51
N ASN A 180 -3.91 -2.78 -6.50
CA ASN A 180 -2.99 -1.78 -5.96
C ASN A 180 -1.92 -2.45 -5.05
N ASP A 181 -0.79 -1.78 -4.82
CA ASP A 181 0.32 -2.26 -3.98
C ASP A 181 -0.10 -2.59 -2.55
N THR A 182 -0.94 -1.79 -1.92
CA THR A 182 -1.44 -2.04 -0.55
C THR A 182 -2.34 -3.27 -0.50
N VAL A 183 -3.12 -3.49 -1.55
CA VAL A 183 -3.93 -4.71 -1.70
C VAL A 183 -3.03 -5.92 -1.96
N ALA A 184 -1.97 -5.78 -2.75
CA ALA A 184 -0.97 -6.83 -2.93
C ALA A 184 -0.30 -7.19 -1.60
N CYS A 185 0.06 -6.18 -0.80
CA CYS A 185 0.59 -6.36 0.55
C CYS A 185 -0.39 -7.18 1.43
N LEU A 186 -1.69 -6.85 1.41
CA LEU A 186 -2.72 -7.62 2.13
C LEU A 186 -2.80 -9.08 1.64
N PHE A 187 -2.81 -9.30 0.31
CA PHE A 187 -2.84 -10.64 -0.26
C PHE A 187 -1.61 -11.47 0.14
N ALA A 188 -0.41 -10.86 0.20
CA ALA A 188 0.78 -11.54 0.71
C ALA A 188 0.61 -11.98 2.17
N GLY A 189 -0.06 -11.17 2.99
CA GLY A 189 -0.39 -11.50 4.38
C GLY A 189 -1.32 -12.70 4.52
N LEU A 190 -2.14 -13.04 3.52
CA LEU A 190 -3.01 -14.22 3.55
C LEU A 190 -2.21 -15.53 3.55
N SER A 191 -0.92 -15.51 3.21
CA SER A 191 -0.04 -16.68 3.37
C SER A 191 0.18 -17.05 4.85
N ASP A 192 0.02 -16.10 5.79
CA ASP A 192 -0.02 -16.36 7.24
C ASP A 192 -1.42 -16.83 7.64
N VAL A 193 -1.72 -18.07 7.33
CA VAL A 193 -3.06 -18.66 7.51
C VAL A 193 -3.50 -18.72 8.98
N GLY A 194 -4.81 -18.74 9.21
CA GLY A 194 -5.40 -18.98 10.53
C GLY A 194 -5.55 -17.71 11.38
N LYS A 195 -5.58 -16.55 10.77
CA LYS A 195 -6.00 -15.31 11.40
C LYS A 195 -7.45 -14.98 11.07
N ASP A 196 -8.12 -14.28 11.98
CA ASP A 196 -9.54 -13.92 11.80
C ASP A 196 -9.69 -12.71 10.86
N ALA A 197 -8.66 -11.84 10.78
CA ALA A 197 -8.68 -10.65 9.94
C ALA A 197 -7.29 -10.34 9.36
N TYR A 198 -7.27 -9.63 8.23
CA TYR A 198 -6.06 -9.27 7.51
C TYR A 198 -6.08 -7.81 7.08
N ILE A 199 -4.94 -7.14 7.28
CA ILE A 199 -4.73 -5.74 6.92
C ILE A 199 -3.42 -5.64 6.12
N GLY A 200 -3.47 -4.92 5.00
CA GLY A 200 -2.30 -4.44 4.27
C GLY A 200 -1.98 -3.00 4.68
N LEU A 201 -0.72 -2.71 4.92
CA LEU A 201 -0.23 -1.38 5.31
C LEU A 201 1.01 -1.04 4.50
N ILE A 202 1.05 0.16 3.96
CA ILE A 202 2.27 0.75 3.40
C ILE A 202 2.63 2.00 4.18
N VAL A 203 3.86 2.07 4.70
CA VAL A 203 4.46 3.28 5.26
C VAL A 203 5.89 3.40 4.70
N GLY A 204 5.99 4.08 3.59
CA GLY A 204 7.22 4.30 2.85
C GLY A 204 7.34 5.77 2.43
N THR A 205 7.65 6.02 1.16
CA THR A 205 7.58 7.37 0.55
C THR A 205 6.18 7.95 0.65
N GLY A 206 5.14 7.12 0.45
CA GLY A 206 3.74 7.41 0.72
C GLY A 206 3.18 6.49 1.79
N THR A 207 1.86 6.53 1.99
CA THR A 207 1.14 5.63 2.91
C THR A 207 -0.22 5.24 2.39
N ASN A 208 -0.61 4.00 2.68
CA ASN A 208 -1.96 3.52 2.43
C ASN A 208 -2.30 2.31 3.31
N MET A 209 -3.59 2.01 3.47
CA MET A 209 -4.12 0.84 4.17
C MET A 209 -5.19 0.13 3.35
N ALA A 210 -5.25 -1.18 3.48
CA ALA A 210 -6.33 -2.01 2.95
C ALA A 210 -6.78 -3.02 4.01
N GLY A 211 -8.07 -3.32 4.04
CA GLY A 211 -8.63 -4.32 4.94
C GLY A 211 -9.45 -5.36 4.20
N LEU A 212 -9.38 -6.62 4.62
CA LEU A 212 -10.26 -7.68 4.12
C LEU A 212 -11.63 -7.56 4.79
N MET A 213 -12.66 -7.23 4.03
CA MET A 213 -13.98 -6.90 4.57
C MET A 213 -15.08 -7.76 3.95
N PRO A 214 -16.09 -8.20 4.74
CA PRO A 214 -17.24 -8.94 4.23
C PRO A 214 -18.01 -8.13 3.19
N MET A 215 -18.29 -8.70 2.02
CA MET A 215 -18.99 -8.01 0.93
C MET A 215 -20.38 -7.49 1.35
N ASN A 216 -21.08 -8.20 2.22
CA ASN A 216 -22.39 -7.80 2.73
C ASN A 216 -22.34 -6.58 3.69
N LYS A 217 -21.16 -6.15 4.09
CA LYS A 217 -20.91 -4.95 4.94
C LYS A 217 -20.44 -3.75 4.13
N ILE A 218 -20.30 -3.87 2.81
CA ILE A 218 -19.91 -2.79 1.92
C ILE A 218 -21.17 -2.31 1.21
N ASP A 219 -21.83 -1.30 1.77
CA ASP A 219 -23.17 -0.88 1.33
C ASP A 219 -23.22 -0.34 -0.09
N LYS A 220 -22.13 0.28 -0.56
CA LYS A 220 -22.04 0.81 -1.92
C LYS A 220 -21.90 -0.26 -3.02
N LEU A 221 -21.66 -1.52 -2.67
CA LEU A 221 -21.70 -2.61 -3.64
C LEU A 221 -23.13 -2.92 -4.08
N ASN A 222 -23.39 -2.87 -5.38
CA ASN A 222 -24.69 -3.21 -5.96
C ASN A 222 -25.01 -4.70 -5.83
N ASN A 223 -23.98 -5.56 -5.85
CA ASN A 223 -24.12 -7.01 -5.68
C ASN A 223 -23.36 -7.44 -4.42
N LYS A 224 -24.11 -7.67 -3.35
CA LYS A 224 -23.57 -8.16 -2.08
C LYS A 224 -23.40 -9.68 -2.16
N GLY A 225 -22.28 -10.12 -2.75
CA GLY A 225 -21.89 -11.53 -2.79
C GLY A 225 -21.62 -12.12 -1.41
N ARG A 226 -21.26 -13.40 -1.40
CA ARG A 226 -20.73 -14.08 -0.20
C ARG A 226 -19.22 -13.96 -0.15
N GLY A 227 -18.64 -14.03 1.06
CA GLY A 227 -17.21 -13.94 1.30
C GLY A 227 -16.73 -12.52 1.60
N SER A 228 -15.42 -12.34 1.58
CA SER A 228 -14.75 -11.08 1.90
C SER A 228 -13.84 -10.66 0.76
N ILE A 229 -13.73 -9.38 0.53
CA ILE A 229 -12.84 -8.80 -0.48
C ILE A 229 -11.94 -7.74 0.16
N PRO A 230 -10.71 -7.55 -0.34
CA PRO A 230 -9.91 -6.42 0.05
C PRO A 230 -10.58 -5.10 -0.36
N VAL A 231 -10.56 -4.15 0.57
CA VAL A 231 -11.00 -2.78 0.37
C VAL A 231 -9.79 -1.89 0.51
N ASN A 232 -9.39 -1.23 -0.57
CA ASN A 232 -8.34 -0.23 -0.56
C ASN A 232 -8.92 1.07 0.01
N LEU A 233 -8.41 1.53 1.15
CA LEU A 233 -8.97 2.69 1.85
C LEU A 233 -8.62 4.01 1.19
N GLU A 234 -7.47 4.12 0.51
CA GLU A 234 -6.84 5.39 0.13
C GLU A 234 -6.64 6.29 1.38
N SER A 235 -6.10 5.67 2.43
CA SER A 235 -6.00 6.26 3.76
C SER A 235 -5.06 7.45 3.86
N GLY A 236 -4.17 7.65 2.88
CA GLY A 236 -3.38 8.87 2.76
C GLY A 236 -4.23 10.14 2.76
N ASN A 237 -5.48 10.06 2.26
CA ASN A 237 -6.45 11.17 2.24
C ASN A 237 -6.99 11.56 3.62
N PHE A 238 -6.89 10.70 4.62
CA PHE A 238 -7.36 10.98 5.97
C PHE A 238 -6.84 12.34 6.47
N ASN A 239 -7.72 13.15 7.01
CA ASN A 239 -7.36 14.39 7.70
C ASN A 239 -7.54 14.18 9.19
N PRO A 240 -6.52 13.69 9.92
CA PRO A 240 -6.64 13.44 11.34
C PRO A 240 -6.78 14.74 12.13
N PRO A 241 -7.53 14.75 13.24
CA PRO A 241 -7.48 15.84 14.20
C PRO A 241 -6.07 15.91 14.85
N TYR A 242 -5.79 17.03 15.52
CA TYR A 242 -4.56 17.27 16.29
C TYR A 242 -3.27 17.35 15.46
N LEU A 243 -3.36 17.67 14.17
CA LEU A 243 -2.19 18.06 13.38
C LEU A 243 -1.67 19.42 13.86
N THR A 244 -0.36 19.63 13.75
CA THR A 244 0.31 20.84 14.20
C THR A 244 0.30 21.95 13.13
N VAL A 245 0.71 23.15 13.52
CA VAL A 245 0.94 24.25 12.57
C VAL A 245 1.97 23.89 11.49
N TYR A 246 2.95 23.05 11.81
CA TYR A 246 4.00 22.62 10.86
C TYR A 246 3.44 21.73 9.76
N ASP A 247 2.48 20.86 10.09
CA ASP A 247 1.72 20.07 9.09
C ASP A 247 0.91 20.99 8.17
N GLY A 248 0.36 22.07 8.74
CA GLY A 248 -0.32 23.12 7.98
C GLY A 248 0.60 23.85 7.01
N LEU A 249 1.83 24.14 7.41
CA LEU A 249 2.83 24.78 6.56
C LEU A 249 3.26 23.87 5.42
N VAL A 250 3.56 22.61 5.68
CA VAL A 250 3.89 21.62 4.63
C VAL A 250 2.76 21.49 3.62
N ASP A 251 1.51 21.39 4.10
CA ASP A 251 0.35 21.33 3.21
C ASP A 251 0.22 22.58 2.34
N ALA A 252 0.37 23.79 2.93
CA ALA A 252 0.28 25.05 2.22
C ALA A 252 1.37 25.21 1.13
N MET A 253 2.53 24.59 1.32
CA MET A 253 3.64 24.59 0.35
C MET A 253 3.55 23.48 -0.70
N SER A 254 2.68 22.50 -0.52
CA SER A 254 2.53 21.36 -1.43
C SER A 254 1.72 21.70 -2.69
N ASN A 255 1.89 20.88 -3.74
CA ASN A 255 1.15 21.01 -5.00
C ASN A 255 -0.31 20.51 -4.89
N ASN A 256 -0.65 19.78 -3.81
CA ASN A 256 -1.97 19.17 -3.58
C ASN A 256 -2.56 19.61 -2.22
N LYS A 257 -2.65 20.92 -2.01
CA LYS A 257 -3.17 21.54 -0.78
C LYS A 257 -4.51 20.97 -0.37
N GLY A 258 -4.64 20.65 0.92
CA GLY A 258 -5.86 20.08 1.51
C GLY A 258 -6.06 18.60 1.26
N SER A 259 -5.24 17.96 0.40
CA SER A 259 -5.31 16.54 0.09
C SER A 259 -4.19 15.77 0.79
N GLN A 260 -4.41 14.46 0.98
CA GLN A 260 -3.41 13.52 1.52
C GLN A 260 -2.76 13.99 2.82
N ARG A 261 -3.59 14.52 3.72
CA ARG A 261 -3.16 15.11 5.00
C ARG A 261 -2.47 14.10 5.90
N PHE A 262 -2.97 12.87 5.93
CA PHE A 262 -2.36 11.78 6.70
C PHE A 262 -1.00 11.39 6.13
N GLU A 263 -0.92 11.22 4.81
CA GLU A 263 0.36 10.92 4.15
C GLU A 263 1.39 11.99 4.45
N LYS A 264 1.03 13.28 4.37
CA LYS A 264 1.91 14.39 4.70
C LYS A 264 2.38 14.39 6.15
N ALA A 265 1.59 13.84 7.08
CA ALA A 265 1.93 13.82 8.50
C ALA A 265 2.86 12.67 8.90
N ILE A 266 2.88 11.54 8.13
CA ILE A 266 3.54 10.32 8.59
C ILE A 266 4.57 9.73 7.63
N SER A 267 4.47 9.99 6.30
CA SER A 267 5.27 9.28 5.31
C SER A 267 6.68 9.84 5.14
N GLY A 268 7.59 9.01 4.67
CA GLY A 268 8.99 9.36 4.43
C GLY A 268 9.16 10.49 3.43
N GLY A 269 8.23 10.66 2.49
CA GLY A 269 8.25 11.75 1.54
C GLY A 269 8.04 13.14 2.18
N TYR A 270 7.48 13.18 3.40
CA TYR A 270 7.09 14.45 4.02
C TYR A 270 7.68 14.69 5.42
N LEU A 271 8.13 13.68 6.15
CA LEU A 271 8.72 13.88 7.49
C LEU A 271 9.89 14.86 7.47
N GLY A 272 10.75 14.79 6.43
CA GLY A 272 11.83 15.75 6.24
C GLY A 272 11.35 17.16 5.94
N GLU A 273 10.22 17.32 5.25
CA GLU A 273 9.62 18.63 4.98
C GLU A 273 9.07 19.24 6.28
N ILE A 274 8.42 18.44 7.15
CA ILE A 274 7.98 18.92 8.47
C ILE A 274 9.19 19.36 9.30
N PHE A 275 10.26 18.56 9.30
CA PHE A 275 11.50 18.91 9.99
C PHE A 275 12.06 20.26 9.53
N LYS A 276 12.12 20.51 8.22
CA LYS A 276 12.56 21.80 7.66
C LYS A 276 11.68 22.97 8.12
N THR A 277 10.36 22.78 8.22
CA THR A 277 9.47 23.85 8.68
C THR A 277 9.68 24.20 10.15
N VAL A 278 10.06 23.24 10.98
CA VAL A 278 10.44 23.47 12.39
C VAL A 278 11.70 24.35 12.49
N PHE A 279 12.64 24.16 11.57
CA PHE A 279 13.92 24.87 11.54
C PHE A 279 14.00 25.89 10.38
N ILE A 280 12.88 26.50 10.00
CA ILE A 280 12.78 27.38 8.83
C ILE A 280 13.75 28.57 8.88
N GLU A 281 14.02 29.11 10.06
CA GLU A 281 14.97 30.21 10.25
C GLU A 281 16.44 29.78 10.03
N GLN A 282 16.76 28.51 10.24
CA GLN A 282 18.10 27.95 10.05
C GLN A 282 18.43 27.67 8.59
N LYS A 283 17.46 27.82 7.66
CA LYS A 283 17.61 27.62 6.21
C LYS A 283 18.33 26.32 5.89
N ILE A 284 17.87 25.19 6.46
CA ILE A 284 18.45 23.88 6.17
C ILE A 284 18.34 23.62 4.67
N LYS A 285 19.50 23.65 3.98
CA LYS A 285 19.61 23.62 2.51
C LYS A 285 19.59 22.21 1.91
N TYR A 286 19.58 21.17 2.74
CA TYR A 286 19.69 19.80 2.25
C TYR A 286 18.33 19.26 1.82
N ASN A 287 18.34 18.37 0.81
CA ASN A 287 17.21 17.52 0.53
C ASN A 287 17.07 16.56 1.72
N PHE A 288 16.22 16.93 2.67
CA PHE A 288 15.95 16.16 3.87
C PHE A 288 14.70 15.30 3.56
N ASP A 289 14.91 14.11 3.06
CA ASP A 289 13.87 13.09 2.95
C ASP A 289 13.81 12.23 4.23
N GLY A 290 12.94 11.23 4.25
CA GLY A 290 12.78 10.33 5.39
C GLY A 290 14.06 9.54 5.71
N GLU A 291 14.87 9.21 4.72
CA GLU A 291 16.14 8.50 4.90
C GLU A 291 17.18 9.38 5.60
N ALA A 292 17.36 10.60 5.11
CA ALA A 292 18.27 11.58 5.72
C ALA A 292 17.83 11.93 7.16
N LEU A 293 16.52 12.01 7.42
CA LEU A 293 15.99 12.22 8.77
C LEU A 293 16.23 11.02 9.68
N SER A 294 16.09 9.80 9.15
CA SER A 294 16.43 8.57 9.87
C SER A 294 17.91 8.49 10.22
N ASP A 295 18.80 8.96 9.33
CA ASP A 295 20.24 9.02 9.60
C ASP A 295 20.58 9.93 10.80
N VAL A 296 19.80 10.98 11.03
CA VAL A 296 19.98 11.83 12.24
C VAL A 296 19.79 11.02 13.52
N LEU A 297 18.89 10.05 13.53
CA LEU A 297 18.65 9.18 14.70
C LEU A 297 19.66 8.04 14.80
N ASN A 298 20.04 7.45 13.68
CA ASN A 298 20.96 6.31 13.65
C ASN A 298 22.42 6.74 13.91
N ASN A 299 22.76 7.96 13.53
CA ASN A 299 24.11 8.55 13.68
C ASN A 299 24.06 9.92 14.38
N PRO A 300 23.67 9.99 15.66
CA PRO A 300 23.44 11.25 16.37
C PRO A 300 24.71 12.02 16.72
N GLN A 301 25.90 11.36 16.68
CA GLN A 301 27.16 12.01 17.06
C GLN A 301 27.49 13.19 16.16
N GLY A 302 27.76 14.34 16.79
CA GLY A 302 28.07 15.59 16.06
C GLY A 302 26.87 16.31 15.45
N LYS A 303 25.67 15.79 15.59
CA LYS A 303 24.43 16.48 15.20
C LYS A 303 23.96 17.40 16.34
N PRO A 304 23.31 18.55 16.03
CA PRO A 304 22.68 19.38 17.05
C PRO A 304 21.63 18.59 17.85
N GLU A 305 21.62 18.75 19.17
CA GLU A 305 20.69 18.04 20.04
C GLU A 305 19.23 18.28 19.71
N ASP A 306 18.87 19.51 19.36
CA ASP A 306 17.51 19.85 18.95
C ASP A 306 17.09 19.18 17.61
N HIS A 307 18.04 18.95 16.70
CA HIS A 307 17.77 18.17 15.48
C HIS A 307 17.46 16.72 15.80
N VAL A 308 18.25 16.09 16.69
CA VAL A 308 18.03 14.71 17.12
C VAL A 308 16.67 14.58 17.83
N ASN A 309 16.36 15.50 18.72
CA ASN A 309 15.09 15.51 19.44
C ASN A 309 13.88 15.64 18.51
N VAL A 310 13.91 16.60 17.58
CA VAL A 310 12.81 16.82 16.63
C VAL A 310 12.66 15.62 15.68
N ALA A 311 13.75 15.05 15.19
CA ALA A 311 13.70 13.83 14.37
C ALA A 311 13.01 12.68 15.13
N ASN A 312 13.41 12.45 16.39
CA ASN A 312 12.78 11.44 17.23
C ASN A 312 11.29 11.71 17.48
N TRP A 313 10.91 12.94 17.76
CA TRP A 313 9.50 13.32 17.95
C TRP A 313 8.66 13.08 16.69
N LEU A 314 9.18 13.39 15.53
CA LEU A 314 8.49 13.19 14.26
C LEU A 314 8.26 11.71 13.95
N PHE A 315 9.27 10.84 14.13
CA PHE A 315 9.10 9.40 13.92
C PHE A 315 8.17 8.79 14.98
N THR A 316 8.28 9.21 16.25
CA THR A 316 7.39 8.76 17.33
C THR A 316 5.94 9.15 17.03
N ARG A 317 5.69 10.41 16.63
CA ARG A 317 4.36 10.87 16.24
C ARG A 317 3.84 10.09 15.02
N SER A 318 4.67 9.88 14.02
CA SER A 318 4.29 9.10 12.83
C SER A 318 3.84 7.69 13.24
N ALA A 319 4.62 6.99 14.07
CA ALA A 319 4.26 5.67 14.58
C ALA A 319 2.95 5.67 15.37
N ASN A 320 2.74 6.69 16.21
CA ASN A 320 1.52 6.86 17.00
C ASN A 320 0.28 7.10 16.11
N LEU A 321 0.41 7.94 15.09
CA LEU A 321 -0.66 8.22 14.12
C LEU A 321 -1.00 6.98 13.29
N VAL A 322 0.00 6.19 12.86
CA VAL A 322 -0.21 4.90 12.18
C VAL A 322 -0.93 3.92 13.10
N ALA A 323 -0.51 3.79 14.36
CA ALA A 323 -1.17 2.91 15.32
C ALA A 323 -2.63 3.31 15.58
N ALA A 324 -2.91 4.61 15.74
CA ALA A 324 -4.27 5.12 15.92
C ALA A 324 -5.14 4.83 14.69
N SER A 325 -4.58 5.01 13.48
CA SER A 325 -5.30 4.72 12.24
C SER A 325 -5.57 3.23 12.04
N LEU A 326 -4.62 2.37 12.36
CA LEU A 326 -4.83 0.91 12.38
C LEU A 326 -5.90 0.52 13.41
N ALA A 327 -5.90 1.14 14.60
CA ALA A 327 -6.94 0.90 15.59
C ALA A 327 -8.33 1.25 15.06
N GLY A 328 -8.48 2.38 14.35
CA GLY A 328 -9.74 2.77 13.71
C GLY A 328 -10.21 1.76 12.65
N LEU A 329 -9.32 1.24 11.81
CA LEU A 329 -9.65 0.18 10.86
C LEU A 329 -10.07 -1.12 11.56
N ILE A 330 -9.34 -1.52 12.60
CA ILE A 330 -9.67 -2.73 13.38
C ILE A 330 -11.01 -2.55 14.10
N GLN A 331 -11.34 -1.38 14.62
CA GLN A 331 -12.66 -1.07 15.20
C GLN A 331 -13.80 -1.29 14.18
N VAL A 332 -13.61 -0.89 12.91
CA VAL A 332 -14.58 -1.20 11.84
C VAL A 332 -14.73 -2.70 11.66
N MET A 333 -13.62 -3.45 11.61
CA MET A 333 -13.66 -4.91 11.47
C MET A 333 -14.36 -5.59 12.64
N LEU A 334 -14.08 -5.17 13.87
CA LEU A 334 -14.73 -5.67 15.08
C LEU A 334 -16.23 -5.33 15.12
N ALA A 335 -16.64 -4.17 14.63
CA ALA A 335 -18.06 -3.81 14.51
C ALA A 335 -18.78 -4.68 13.46
N GLN A 336 -18.08 -5.15 12.44
CA GLN A 336 -18.60 -6.05 11.40
C GLN A 336 -18.61 -7.52 11.82
N ALA A 337 -17.61 -7.95 12.60
CA ALA A 337 -17.37 -9.32 13.05
C ALA A 337 -16.77 -9.31 14.48
N PRO A 338 -17.61 -9.27 15.53
CA PRO A 338 -17.14 -9.16 16.94
C PRO A 338 -16.36 -10.38 17.43
N GLU A 339 -16.39 -11.48 16.71
CA GLU A 339 -15.64 -12.70 17.00
C GLU A 339 -14.14 -12.59 16.66
N ILE A 340 -13.70 -11.58 15.94
CA ILE A 340 -12.28 -11.37 15.59
C ILE A 340 -11.44 -11.24 16.87
N LYS A 341 -10.39 -12.09 16.98
CA LYS A 341 -9.41 -12.08 18.07
C LYS A 341 -7.99 -11.93 17.55
N THR A 342 -7.75 -12.34 16.32
CA THR A 342 -6.41 -12.33 15.72
C THR A 342 -6.43 -11.56 14.41
N VAL A 343 -5.50 -10.60 14.27
CA VAL A 343 -5.33 -9.78 13.07
C VAL A 343 -3.90 -9.96 12.54
N CYS A 344 -3.77 -10.32 11.27
CA CYS A 344 -2.50 -10.24 10.56
C CYS A 344 -2.33 -8.85 9.98
N LEU A 345 -1.25 -8.18 10.34
CA LEU A 345 -0.81 -6.94 9.71
C LEU A 345 0.36 -7.23 8.77
N ALA A 346 0.07 -7.23 7.48
CA ALA A 346 1.06 -7.27 6.42
C ALA A 346 1.52 -5.83 6.14
N ALA A 347 2.74 -5.49 6.54
CA ALA A 347 3.26 -4.14 6.42
C ALA A 347 4.46 -4.10 5.47
N ASP A 348 4.49 -3.09 4.58
CA ASP A 348 5.62 -2.78 3.70
C ASP A 348 5.99 -1.30 3.79
N GLY A 349 7.16 -0.98 3.28
CA GLY A 349 7.68 0.38 3.20
C GLY A 349 8.88 0.65 4.10
N SER A 350 9.76 1.51 3.60
CA SER A 350 11.04 1.82 4.24
C SER A 350 10.89 2.54 5.58
N VAL A 351 9.85 3.34 5.77
CA VAL A 351 9.60 3.99 7.06
C VAL A 351 9.24 2.96 8.11
N PHE A 352 8.38 1.99 7.77
CA PHE A 352 7.94 0.97 8.70
C PHE A 352 9.09 0.07 9.19
N TRP A 353 9.96 -0.37 8.27
CA TRP A 353 10.98 -1.38 8.57
C TRP A 353 12.37 -0.81 8.82
N LYS A 354 12.74 0.34 8.22
CA LYS A 354 14.14 0.80 8.14
C LYS A 354 14.41 2.18 8.76
N SER A 355 13.38 2.97 9.11
CA SER A 355 13.61 4.37 9.47
C SER A 355 14.20 4.56 10.87
N SER A 356 13.63 3.94 11.87
CA SER A 356 14.10 4.01 13.25
C SER A 356 14.19 2.60 13.81
N PRO A 357 15.18 2.28 14.63
CA PRO A 357 15.35 0.92 15.16
C PRO A 357 14.14 0.38 15.91
N THR A 358 13.19 1.24 16.25
CA THR A 358 12.02 0.91 17.09
C THR A 358 10.68 1.31 16.48
N TYR A 359 10.63 1.79 15.23
CA TYR A 359 9.39 2.33 14.64
C TYR A 359 8.25 1.31 14.67
N ASN A 360 8.44 0.12 14.10
CA ASN A 360 7.46 -0.95 14.09
C ASN A 360 7.09 -1.44 15.50
N GLN A 361 8.06 -1.45 16.44
CA GLN A 361 7.82 -1.78 17.85
C GLN A 361 6.94 -0.72 18.53
N GLN A 362 7.15 0.57 18.24
CA GLN A 362 6.32 1.67 18.73
C GLN A 362 4.90 1.55 18.20
N VAL A 363 4.73 1.28 16.88
CA VAL A 363 3.41 1.00 16.29
C VAL A 363 2.73 -0.16 17.04
N ALA A 364 3.42 -1.27 17.25
CA ALA A 364 2.87 -2.44 17.95
C ALA A 364 2.46 -2.13 19.40
N ALA A 365 3.33 -1.45 20.15
CA ALA A 365 3.06 -1.10 21.54
C ALA A 365 1.87 -0.15 21.67
N GLN A 366 1.80 0.87 20.82
CA GLN A 366 0.73 1.86 20.85
C GLN A 366 -0.59 1.24 20.38
N LEU A 367 -0.57 0.41 19.32
CA LEU A 367 -1.74 -0.30 18.84
C LEU A 367 -2.34 -1.21 19.92
N LYS A 368 -1.48 -1.97 20.63
CA LYS A 368 -1.91 -2.79 21.77
C LYS A 368 -2.55 -1.97 22.90
N ALA A 369 -2.11 -0.72 23.11
CA ALA A 369 -2.68 0.17 24.13
C ALA A 369 -4.03 0.77 23.76
N LEU A 370 -4.37 0.78 22.45
CA LEU A 370 -5.61 1.33 21.90
C LEU A 370 -6.71 0.29 21.67
N LEU A 371 -6.34 -0.98 21.49
CA LEU A 371 -7.26 -2.07 21.20
C LEU A 371 -7.80 -2.77 22.45
N PRO A 372 -8.92 -3.50 22.35
CA PRO A 372 -9.36 -4.43 23.40
C PRO A 372 -8.28 -5.45 23.74
N VAL A 373 -8.18 -5.82 25.03
CA VAL A 373 -7.11 -6.68 25.55
C VAL A 373 -7.07 -8.09 24.94
N ASP A 374 -8.19 -8.55 24.41
CA ASP A 374 -8.38 -9.87 23.79
C ASP A 374 -8.15 -9.87 22.27
N VAL A 375 -7.82 -8.74 21.67
CA VAL A 375 -7.47 -8.64 20.25
C VAL A 375 -5.95 -8.59 20.11
N VAL A 376 -5.40 -9.56 19.38
CA VAL A 376 -3.96 -9.71 19.15
C VAL A 376 -3.64 -9.38 17.69
N VAL A 377 -2.75 -8.41 17.49
CA VAL A 377 -2.21 -8.07 16.16
C VAL A 377 -0.83 -8.69 16.03
N THR A 378 -0.63 -9.47 14.97
CA THR A 378 0.67 -10.06 14.61
C THR A 378 1.15 -9.46 13.31
N PHE A 379 2.44 -9.15 13.22
CA PHE A 379 3.03 -8.66 11.97
C PHE A 379 3.46 -9.85 11.12
N ALA A 380 3.18 -9.77 9.83
CA ALA A 380 3.77 -10.70 8.87
C ALA A 380 5.30 -10.55 8.87
N ASP A 381 6.00 -11.63 8.55
CA ASP A 381 7.47 -11.66 8.57
C ASP A 381 8.05 -10.66 7.56
N GLU A 382 9.04 -9.84 7.99
CA GLU A 382 9.68 -8.81 7.17
C GLU A 382 10.28 -9.40 5.88
N ALA A 383 10.91 -10.58 5.97
CA ALA A 383 11.54 -11.21 4.82
C ALA A 383 10.51 -11.62 3.75
N LYS A 384 9.32 -12.07 4.19
CA LYS A 384 8.18 -12.35 3.28
C LYS A 384 7.64 -11.07 2.65
N MET A 385 7.59 -10.00 3.44
CA MET A 385 7.06 -8.70 2.98
C MET A 385 7.98 -7.98 2.00
N ALA A 386 9.27 -8.32 1.94
CA ALA A 386 10.21 -7.76 0.95
C ALA A 386 9.78 -7.98 -0.51
N GLU A 387 9.03 -9.06 -0.78
CA GLU A 387 8.48 -9.41 -2.09
C GLU A 387 6.93 -9.42 -2.11
N ALA A 388 6.30 -8.71 -1.18
CA ALA A 388 4.85 -8.71 -0.97
C ALA A 388 4.06 -8.40 -2.25
N ASN A 389 4.53 -7.43 -3.05
CA ASN A 389 3.84 -7.07 -4.29
C ASN A 389 3.77 -8.24 -5.27
N LEU A 390 4.86 -8.98 -5.47
CA LEU A 390 4.87 -10.12 -6.39
C LEU A 390 4.08 -11.30 -5.84
N ILE A 391 4.29 -11.64 -4.56
CA ILE A 391 3.60 -12.75 -3.89
C ILE A 391 2.10 -12.49 -3.84
N GLY A 392 1.69 -11.34 -3.32
CA GLY A 392 0.28 -11.00 -3.18
C GLY A 392 -0.44 -10.88 -4.52
N THR A 393 0.25 -10.37 -5.52
CA THR A 393 -0.28 -10.27 -6.89
C THR A 393 -0.49 -11.65 -7.50
N ALA A 394 0.41 -12.60 -7.28
CA ALA A 394 0.24 -13.99 -7.71
C ALA A 394 -0.95 -14.66 -7.01
N ILE A 395 -1.13 -14.44 -5.70
CA ILE A 395 -2.29 -14.95 -4.95
C ILE A 395 -3.59 -14.35 -5.52
N ALA A 396 -3.62 -13.05 -5.80
CA ALA A 396 -4.77 -12.39 -6.41
C ALA A 396 -5.12 -12.97 -7.80
N ALA A 397 -4.12 -13.36 -8.60
CA ALA A 397 -4.32 -13.94 -9.93
C ALA A 397 -5.13 -15.23 -9.92
N VAL A 398 -5.05 -16.00 -8.84
CA VAL A 398 -5.68 -17.32 -8.72
C VAL A 398 -6.93 -17.32 -7.81
N SER A 399 -7.24 -16.16 -7.26
CA SER A 399 -8.39 -15.92 -6.38
C SER A 399 -9.73 -15.84 -7.12
#